data_6055d675b9da02a528a54ed8e80d4900
#
_entry.id   6055d675b9da02a528a54ed8e80d4900
#
_cell.length_a   1.000
_cell.length_b   1.000
_cell.length_c   1.000
_cell.angle_alpha   90.00
_cell.angle_beta   90.00
_cell.angle_gamma   90.00
#
_symmetry.space_group_name_H-M   'P 1'
#
loop_
_entity.id
_entity.type
_entity.pdbx_description
1 polymer ?
#
loop_
_entity_poly.entity_id
_entity_poly.type
_entity_poly.pdbx_seq_one_letter_code
_entity_poly.pdbx_strand_id
1 'polypeptide(L)'
;MLIAGSLVAYTTFTDAFGIDTESIDQDAWGDRPPSVDGLHNILLLGTDERAGDEASYNDLNGIRPDALVIVSIDVDNGGVTMVNLPRDLVVDLPACEQNGEFEGTDGGPDRLNHAMRYGGMGCQGNAVETVTGVHLDHMVTVDFAGFEDIIDTIGGVTMCVPEPVDDPKADLQLDAGEQVLNGSQALGLARSRASTEHGSDLGRIENQQRMIGAILREVTEGDILTSPSTLLNFLDSVTDSMVTDEELTLEVMMDLAVAMREVDLERMNMVTVPVMDHPTDPNRVVLQEPAAQELLESVAAGEALPEEDGDGETDDGDAEVAPEEVSLTVLNNTGQDGLATEVETLLNAEGFTVVGTGNPETRAPDETTVYHAPEQEEHAELVASALTSARTEEVPDLGEDMELVMGAADWGPVVGLDGQDDDGEDPLAGLDGTTAATDEVSCD
;
A
#
# COMPACT_ATOMS: atom_id res chain seq x y z
N MET A 1 -16.58 -18.79 46.29
CA MET A 1 -15.38 -19.61 46.05
C MET A 1 -15.14 -19.89 44.55
N LEU A 2 -16.16 -20.13 43.75
CA LEU A 2 -15.98 -20.36 42.29
C LEU A 2 -15.45 -19.13 41.53
N ILE A 3 -15.88 -17.91 41.88
CA ILE A 3 -15.44 -16.67 41.21
C ILE A 3 -13.96 -16.34 41.55
N ALA A 4 -13.52 -16.61 42.78
CA ALA A 4 -12.13 -16.39 43.15
C ALA A 4 -11.19 -17.44 42.51
N GLY A 5 -11.67 -18.67 42.31
CA GLY A 5 -10.92 -19.72 41.61
C GLY A 5 -10.78 -19.46 40.10
N SER A 6 -11.80 -18.88 39.46
CA SER A 6 -11.71 -18.47 38.04
C SER A 6 -10.81 -17.26 37.84
N LEU A 7 -10.81 -16.30 38.76
CA LEU A 7 -9.94 -15.13 38.67
C LEU A 7 -8.46 -15.50 38.86
N VAL A 8 -8.16 -16.41 39.81
CA VAL A 8 -6.78 -16.91 40.05
C VAL A 8 -6.33 -17.81 38.88
N ALA A 9 -7.23 -18.59 38.28
CA ALA A 9 -6.92 -19.35 37.05
C ALA A 9 -6.68 -18.44 35.85
N TYR A 10 -7.43 -17.36 35.74
CA TYR A 10 -7.28 -16.35 34.68
C TYR A 10 -5.94 -15.59 34.83
N THR A 11 -5.60 -15.08 36.03
CA THR A 11 -4.33 -14.37 36.23
C THR A 11 -3.11 -15.30 36.12
N THR A 12 -3.20 -16.57 36.58
CA THR A 12 -2.12 -17.55 36.36
C THR A 12 -2.00 -18.00 34.91
N PHE A 13 -3.06 -17.91 34.13
CA PHE A 13 -3.05 -18.24 32.70
C PHE A 13 -2.45 -17.08 31.89
N THR A 14 -2.83 -15.84 32.16
CA THR A 14 -2.24 -14.64 31.52
C THR A 14 -0.77 -14.40 31.92
N ASP A 15 -0.38 -14.72 33.17
CA ASP A 15 1.02 -14.69 33.63
C ASP A 15 1.88 -15.82 33.01
N ALA A 16 1.26 -16.84 32.39
CA ALA A 16 1.97 -17.94 31.75
C ALA A 16 2.33 -17.64 30.29
N PHE A 17 1.56 -16.76 29.64
CA PHE A 17 1.90 -16.20 28.34
C PHE A 17 2.58 -14.86 28.60
N GLY A 18 3.89 -14.85 28.66
CA GLY A 18 4.72 -13.66 28.93
C GLY A 18 4.75 -12.73 27.74
N ILE A 19 3.60 -12.09 27.41
CA ILE A 19 3.54 -11.10 26.31
C ILE A 19 4.33 -9.86 26.76
N ASP A 20 5.34 -9.48 26.00
CA ASP A 20 6.04 -8.23 26.20
C ASP A 20 5.15 -7.08 25.74
N THR A 21 4.80 -6.18 26.68
CA THR A 21 3.89 -5.06 26.40
C THR A 21 4.54 -3.72 26.69
N GLU A 22 4.23 -2.72 25.84
CA GLU A 22 4.54 -1.31 26.09
C GLU A 22 3.26 -0.59 26.55
N SER A 23 3.38 0.13 27.69
CA SER A 23 2.25 0.95 28.17
C SER A 23 2.15 2.23 27.38
N ILE A 24 1.02 2.41 26.69
CA ILE A 24 0.78 3.54 25.80
C ILE A 24 -0.34 4.40 26.37
N ASP A 25 -0.01 5.66 26.67
CA ASP A 25 -1.00 6.65 27.10
C ASP A 25 -1.66 7.29 25.86
N GLN A 26 -2.67 6.61 25.32
CA GLN A 26 -3.43 7.10 24.16
C GLN A 26 -4.24 8.37 24.47
N ASP A 27 -4.55 8.65 25.74
CA ASP A 27 -5.23 9.90 26.15
C ASP A 27 -4.34 11.13 25.92
N ALA A 28 -3.02 10.93 25.84
CA ALA A 28 -2.05 12.00 25.54
C ALA A 28 -2.00 12.40 24.05
N TRP A 29 -2.65 11.66 23.16
CA TRP A 29 -2.62 11.92 21.70
C TRP A 29 -3.56 13.06 21.26
N GLY A 30 -4.41 13.57 22.16
CA GLY A 30 -5.36 14.62 21.83
C GLY A 30 -6.65 14.12 21.17
N ASP A 31 -7.14 14.83 20.17
CA ASP A 31 -8.34 14.42 19.45
C ASP A 31 -8.00 13.30 18.45
N ARG A 32 -8.37 12.08 18.80
CA ARG A 32 -8.16 10.89 17.96
C ARG A 32 -9.27 10.75 16.91
N PRO A 33 -8.98 10.11 15.76
CA PRO A 33 -10.01 9.69 14.82
C PRO A 33 -11.09 8.85 15.50
N PRO A 34 -12.35 8.88 15.04
CA PRO A 34 -13.41 8.05 15.61
C PRO A 34 -13.16 6.57 15.27
N SER A 35 -13.43 5.67 16.23
CA SER A 35 -13.47 4.23 15.96
C SER A 35 -14.76 3.86 15.22
N VAL A 36 -14.71 2.83 14.40
CA VAL A 36 -15.87 2.24 13.68
C VAL A 36 -16.20 0.90 14.30
N ASP A 37 -17.46 0.69 14.68
CA ASP A 37 -17.91 -0.57 15.26
C ASP A 37 -17.70 -1.73 14.27
N GLY A 38 -17.09 -2.82 14.72
CA GLY A 38 -16.79 -3.99 13.88
C GLY A 38 -15.50 -3.89 13.05
N LEU A 39 -14.82 -2.73 13.07
CA LEU A 39 -13.55 -2.53 12.42
C LEU A 39 -12.41 -2.53 13.45
N HIS A 40 -11.38 -3.35 13.24
CA HIS A 40 -10.19 -3.39 14.09
C HIS A 40 -8.96 -3.01 13.28
N ASN A 41 -8.32 -1.90 13.63
CA ASN A 41 -7.13 -1.40 12.97
C ASN A 41 -5.89 -1.64 13.82
N ILE A 42 -4.96 -2.42 13.30
CA ILE A 42 -3.71 -2.82 13.95
C ILE A 42 -2.54 -2.21 13.19
N LEU A 43 -1.70 -1.43 13.88
CA LEU A 43 -0.45 -0.95 13.30
C LEU A 43 0.64 -2.00 13.52
N LEU A 44 1.12 -2.61 12.43
CA LEU A 44 2.27 -3.51 12.43
C LEU A 44 3.55 -2.72 12.13
N LEU A 45 4.54 -2.88 13.00
CA LEU A 45 5.85 -2.24 12.90
C LEU A 45 6.94 -3.31 12.81
N GLY A 46 7.64 -3.36 11.66
CA GLY A 46 8.79 -4.23 11.47
C GLY A 46 10.10 -3.50 11.75
N THR A 47 10.94 -4.00 12.68
CA THR A 47 12.21 -3.37 13.07
C THR A 47 13.41 -4.27 12.84
N ASP A 48 14.60 -3.68 12.63
CA ASP A 48 15.85 -4.42 12.45
C ASP A 48 16.62 -4.65 13.76
N GLU A 49 16.15 -4.12 14.88
CA GLU A 49 16.76 -4.35 16.19
C GLU A 49 16.15 -5.54 16.92
N ARG A 50 17.01 -6.33 17.55
CA ARG A 50 16.63 -7.53 18.29
C ARG A 50 16.02 -7.14 19.65
N ALA A 51 14.75 -7.48 19.84
CA ALA A 51 14.18 -7.59 21.18
C ALA A 51 14.76 -8.86 21.80
N GLY A 52 15.69 -8.78 22.72
CA GLY A 52 16.08 -9.97 23.48
C GLY A 52 17.52 -10.22 23.84
N ASP A 53 18.50 -9.55 23.26
CA ASP A 53 19.81 -9.49 23.89
C ASP A 53 19.82 -8.36 24.95
N GLU A 54 20.47 -8.55 26.11
CA GLU A 54 20.59 -7.60 27.24
C GLU A 54 21.01 -6.14 26.89
N ALA A 55 20.99 -5.78 25.62
CA ALA A 55 20.86 -4.43 25.12
C ALA A 55 19.42 -4.02 25.42
N SER A 56 19.25 -3.63 26.66
CA SER A 56 18.13 -2.91 27.20
C SER A 56 17.29 -2.25 26.10
N TYR A 57 15.96 -2.42 26.11
CA TYR A 57 14.97 -1.49 25.51
C TYR A 57 15.36 -0.01 25.73
N ASN A 58 16.39 0.21 26.50
CA ASN A 58 17.05 1.45 26.87
C ASN A 58 18.00 2.03 25.80
N ASP A 59 18.16 1.38 24.66
CA ASP A 59 18.93 1.92 23.53
C ASP A 59 18.02 2.26 22.33
N LEU A 60 16.72 2.48 22.62
CA LEU A 60 15.65 2.83 21.67
C LEU A 60 15.90 4.14 20.89
N ASN A 61 16.93 4.91 21.26
CA ASN A 61 17.34 6.13 20.54
C ASN A 61 17.76 5.90 19.08
N GLY A 62 17.68 4.67 18.60
CA GLY A 62 18.02 4.28 17.22
C GLY A 62 16.94 3.54 16.46
N ILE A 63 15.94 2.95 17.14
CA ILE A 63 14.92 2.09 16.53
C ILE A 63 14.08 2.90 15.55
N ARG A 64 14.01 2.39 14.32
CA ARG A 64 13.14 2.91 13.27
C ARG A 64 12.50 1.73 12.57
N PRO A 65 11.19 1.68 12.49
CA PRO A 65 10.56 0.63 11.70
C PRO A 65 10.96 0.79 10.22
N ASP A 66 11.30 -0.34 9.63
CA ASP A 66 11.54 -0.48 8.19
C ASP A 66 10.28 -0.85 7.44
N ALA A 67 9.28 -1.41 8.14
CA ALA A 67 7.95 -1.68 7.65
C ALA A 67 6.92 -1.02 8.59
N LEU A 68 5.95 -0.32 8.02
CA LEU A 68 4.80 0.26 8.70
C LEU A 68 3.56 -0.14 7.91
N VAL A 69 2.71 -0.97 8.48
CA VAL A 69 1.50 -1.48 7.82
C VAL A 69 0.32 -1.31 8.74
N ILE A 70 -0.73 -0.65 8.27
CA ILE A 70 -2.04 -0.66 8.92
C ILE A 70 -2.78 -1.90 8.43
N VAL A 71 -3.20 -2.76 9.34
CA VAL A 71 -4.07 -3.91 9.05
C VAL A 71 -5.45 -3.59 9.59
N SER A 72 -6.40 -3.39 8.69
CA SER A 72 -7.80 -3.11 8.98
C SER A 72 -8.62 -4.39 8.78
N ILE A 73 -9.21 -4.90 9.85
CA ILE A 73 -9.99 -6.14 9.86
C ILE A 73 -11.46 -5.80 10.11
N ASP A 74 -12.30 -6.04 9.11
CA ASP A 74 -13.76 -5.94 9.26
C ASP A 74 -14.31 -7.30 9.70
N VAL A 75 -14.62 -7.41 10.99
CA VAL A 75 -15.11 -8.68 11.58
C VAL A 75 -16.57 -8.97 11.20
N ASP A 76 -17.32 -7.98 10.77
CA ASP A 76 -18.73 -8.13 10.39
C ASP A 76 -18.89 -8.63 8.94
N ASN A 77 -17.99 -8.21 8.04
CA ASN A 77 -18.04 -8.56 6.62
C ASN A 77 -16.91 -9.51 6.18
N GLY A 78 -15.93 -9.79 7.04
CA GLY A 78 -14.83 -10.71 6.77
C GLY A 78 -13.80 -10.15 5.76
N GLY A 79 -13.70 -8.84 5.61
CA GLY A 79 -12.70 -8.17 4.77
C GLY A 79 -11.43 -7.84 5.56
N VAL A 80 -10.29 -7.84 4.87
CA VAL A 80 -9.03 -7.35 5.44
C VAL A 80 -8.36 -6.41 4.44
N THR A 81 -8.06 -5.20 4.88
CA THR A 81 -7.31 -4.23 4.09
C THR A 81 -5.98 -3.94 4.76
N MET A 82 -4.88 -4.03 4.01
CA MET A 82 -3.55 -3.70 4.48
C MET A 82 -3.02 -2.51 3.74
N VAL A 83 -2.69 -1.45 4.47
CA VAL A 83 -2.11 -0.23 3.90
C VAL A 83 -0.66 -0.11 4.31
N ASN A 84 0.24 -0.22 3.35
CA ASN A 84 1.66 0.00 3.57
C ASN A 84 2.00 1.48 3.52
N LEU A 85 2.67 1.97 4.57
CA LEU A 85 3.16 3.35 4.67
C LEU A 85 4.66 3.35 4.44
N PRO A 86 5.18 3.99 3.37
CA PRO A 86 6.61 4.00 3.09
C PRO A 86 7.41 4.62 4.25
N ARG A 87 8.48 3.96 4.68
CA ARG A 87 9.33 4.42 5.82
C ARG A 87 9.98 5.79 5.59
N ASP A 88 10.18 6.17 4.33
CA ASP A 88 10.80 7.44 3.92
C ASP A 88 9.76 8.54 3.61
N LEU A 89 8.48 8.28 3.96
CA LEU A 89 7.38 9.23 3.85
C LEU A 89 7.60 10.42 4.79
N VAL A 90 7.67 11.63 4.24
CA VAL A 90 7.80 12.88 4.98
C VAL A 90 6.44 13.45 5.26
N VAL A 91 6.17 13.71 6.54
CA VAL A 91 4.90 14.22 7.05
C VAL A 91 5.15 15.26 8.13
N ASP A 92 4.12 16.00 8.52
CA ASP A 92 4.13 16.82 9.72
C ASP A 92 3.85 15.92 10.94
N LEU A 93 4.91 15.55 11.66
CA LEU A 93 4.78 14.76 12.89
C LEU A 93 4.08 15.58 13.99
N PRO A 94 3.19 14.97 14.79
CA PRO A 94 2.67 15.60 15.99
C PRO A 94 3.76 15.78 17.04
N ALA A 95 3.52 16.64 18.00
CA ALA A 95 4.37 16.74 19.18
C ALA A 95 4.22 15.47 20.03
N CYS A 96 5.36 14.96 20.53
CA CYS A 96 5.39 13.84 21.47
C CYS A 96 6.09 14.26 22.74
N GLU A 97 5.49 13.98 23.88
CA GLU A 97 6.08 14.31 25.18
C GLU A 97 7.32 13.45 25.46
N GLN A 98 8.25 14.01 26.22
CA GLN A 98 9.37 13.25 26.75
C GLN A 98 8.84 12.16 27.67
N ASN A 99 9.20 10.91 27.41
CA ASN A 99 8.81 9.76 28.22
C ASN A 99 10.02 8.91 28.57
N GLY A 100 10.45 8.95 29.83
CA GLY A 100 11.52 8.11 30.37
C GLY A 100 12.82 8.21 29.55
N GLU A 101 12.96 7.35 28.57
CA GLU A 101 14.17 7.19 27.74
C GLU A 101 14.10 7.99 26.45
N PHE A 102 12.90 8.41 26.05
CA PHE A 102 12.69 9.18 24.82
C PHE A 102 12.76 10.68 25.08
N GLU A 103 13.46 11.40 24.20
CA GLU A 103 13.64 12.86 24.33
C GLU A 103 12.37 13.67 23.99
N GLY A 104 11.38 13.03 23.34
CA GLY A 104 10.21 13.71 22.81
C GLY A 104 10.53 14.53 21.54
N THR A 105 9.53 15.21 21.02
CA THR A 105 9.65 16.16 19.90
C THR A 105 8.56 17.22 19.99
N ASP A 106 8.88 18.44 19.54
CA ASP A 106 7.87 19.50 19.36
C ASP A 106 7.02 19.28 18.10
N GLY A 107 7.30 18.23 17.31
CA GLY A 107 6.64 17.95 16.04
C GLY A 107 7.24 18.71 14.85
N GLY A 108 6.57 18.61 13.68
CA GLY A 108 6.96 19.26 12.44
C GLY A 108 7.45 18.30 11.36
N PRO A 109 7.91 18.82 10.19
CA PRO A 109 8.24 17.99 9.04
C PRO A 109 9.41 17.04 9.32
N ASP A 110 9.14 15.73 9.30
CA ASP A 110 10.15 14.68 9.40
C ASP A 110 9.61 13.39 8.78
N ARG A 111 10.42 12.33 8.71
CA ARG A 111 9.98 11.02 8.23
C ARG A 111 9.06 10.36 9.25
N LEU A 112 8.00 9.72 8.76
CA LEU A 112 7.01 9.06 9.58
C LEU A 112 7.63 8.03 10.55
N ASN A 113 8.59 7.23 10.08
CA ASN A 113 9.27 6.22 10.90
C ASN A 113 10.21 6.80 11.98
N HIS A 114 10.46 8.12 11.97
CA HIS A 114 11.23 8.77 13.01
C HIS A 114 10.43 8.98 14.31
N ALA A 115 9.09 8.94 14.25
CA ALA A 115 8.25 9.08 15.43
C ALA A 115 8.61 8.04 16.50
N MET A 116 8.91 6.81 16.10
CA MET A 116 9.33 5.73 17.00
C MET A 116 10.53 6.11 17.88
N ARG A 117 11.53 6.77 17.32
CA ARG A 117 12.72 7.20 18.09
C ARG A 117 12.44 8.36 19.04
N TYR A 118 11.39 9.15 18.81
CA TYR A 118 11.05 10.29 19.67
C TYR A 118 10.24 9.91 20.90
N GLY A 119 9.42 8.85 20.81
CA GLY A 119 8.54 8.48 21.91
C GLY A 119 7.99 7.05 21.83
N GLY A 120 8.73 6.09 21.23
CA GLY A 120 8.33 4.68 21.16
C GLY A 120 7.09 4.44 20.32
N MET A 121 6.42 3.32 20.57
CA MET A 121 5.20 2.93 19.89
C MET A 121 4.09 3.98 20.04
N GLY A 122 3.99 4.62 21.21
CA GLY A 122 2.99 5.63 21.48
C GLY A 122 3.12 6.85 20.56
N CYS A 123 4.34 7.36 20.35
CA CYS A 123 4.57 8.47 19.41
C CYS A 123 4.36 8.02 17.95
N GLN A 124 4.76 6.79 17.60
CA GLN A 124 4.57 6.24 16.27
C GLN A 124 3.09 6.09 15.93
N GLY A 125 2.28 5.55 16.85
CA GLY A 125 0.83 5.41 16.67
C GLY A 125 0.14 6.76 16.53
N ASN A 126 0.46 7.73 17.40
CA ASN A 126 -0.07 9.09 17.29
C ASN A 126 0.26 9.74 15.93
N ALA A 127 1.50 9.55 15.45
CA ALA A 127 1.90 10.06 14.15
C ALA A 127 1.12 9.42 12.99
N VAL A 128 0.90 8.09 13.05
CA VAL A 128 0.11 7.37 12.04
C VAL A 128 -1.35 7.84 12.09
N GLU A 129 -2.01 7.87 13.25
CA GLU A 129 -3.40 8.37 13.35
C GLU A 129 -3.54 9.81 12.83
N THR A 130 -2.58 10.68 13.19
CA THR A 130 -2.62 12.09 12.77
C THR A 130 -2.51 12.25 11.25
N VAL A 131 -1.68 11.44 10.62
CA VAL A 131 -1.40 11.52 9.17
C VAL A 131 -2.48 10.84 8.35
N THR A 132 -2.98 9.69 8.83
CA THR A 132 -3.87 8.83 8.05
C THR A 132 -5.36 9.05 8.36
N GLY A 133 -5.68 9.62 9.52
CA GLY A 133 -7.07 9.70 9.99
C GLY A 133 -7.68 8.33 10.37
N VAL A 134 -6.90 7.26 10.34
CA VAL A 134 -7.34 5.91 10.72
C VAL A 134 -7.18 5.74 12.23
N HIS A 135 -8.25 5.36 12.93
CA HIS A 135 -8.20 5.02 14.34
C HIS A 135 -7.44 3.71 14.55
N LEU A 136 -6.45 3.69 15.42
CA LEU A 136 -5.66 2.50 15.72
C LEU A 136 -6.14 1.86 17.04
N ASP A 137 -6.65 0.64 16.98
CA ASP A 137 -7.06 -0.11 18.16
C ASP A 137 -5.86 -0.72 18.87
N HIS A 138 -4.92 -1.26 18.08
CA HIS A 138 -3.74 -1.96 18.61
C HIS A 138 -2.48 -1.63 17.83
N MET A 139 -1.34 -1.89 18.48
CA MET A 139 -0.01 -1.77 17.88
C MET A 139 0.84 -2.99 18.20
N VAL A 140 1.58 -3.46 17.19
CA VAL A 140 2.46 -4.62 17.29
C VAL A 140 3.81 -4.29 16.67
N THR A 141 4.87 -4.52 17.40
CA THR A 141 6.24 -4.44 16.89
C THR A 141 6.84 -5.82 16.81
N VAL A 142 7.37 -6.19 15.65
CA VAL A 142 8.07 -7.45 15.40
C VAL A 142 9.48 -7.14 14.93
N ASP A 143 10.48 -7.73 15.60
CA ASP A 143 11.84 -7.66 15.13
C ASP A 143 12.18 -8.80 14.13
N PHE A 144 13.37 -8.76 13.54
CA PHE A 144 13.77 -9.77 12.57
C PHE A 144 13.84 -11.18 13.14
N ALA A 145 14.27 -11.34 14.39
CA ALA A 145 14.33 -12.64 15.03
C ALA A 145 12.92 -13.17 15.29
N GLY A 146 12.03 -12.31 15.79
CA GLY A 146 10.61 -12.64 15.98
C GLY A 146 9.92 -13.01 14.66
N PHE A 147 10.21 -12.31 13.58
CA PHE A 147 9.69 -12.67 12.26
C PHE A 147 10.16 -14.07 11.82
N GLU A 148 11.47 -14.38 11.95
CA GLU A 148 12.01 -15.71 11.64
C GLU A 148 11.31 -16.79 12.48
N ASP A 149 11.14 -16.57 13.78
CA ASP A 149 10.50 -17.51 14.70
C ASP A 149 9.01 -17.73 14.38
N ILE A 150 8.29 -16.67 14.00
CA ILE A 150 6.88 -16.77 13.55
C ILE A 150 6.79 -17.66 12.30
N ILE A 151 7.61 -17.41 11.29
CA ILE A 151 7.60 -18.19 10.05
C ILE A 151 7.95 -19.66 10.33
N ASP A 152 8.96 -19.92 11.14
CA ASP A 152 9.35 -21.30 11.48
C ASP A 152 8.26 -22.02 12.28
N THR A 153 7.51 -21.29 13.13
CA THR A 153 6.41 -21.83 13.92
C THR A 153 5.22 -22.27 13.07
N ILE A 154 4.90 -21.51 12.01
CA ILE A 154 3.84 -21.93 11.07
C ILE A 154 4.28 -23.04 10.11
N GLY A 155 5.56 -23.40 10.13
CA GLY A 155 6.12 -24.48 9.30
C GLY A 155 6.79 -24.01 8.01
N GLY A 156 6.98 -22.71 7.85
CA GLY A 156 7.46 -22.03 6.65
C GLY A 156 6.32 -21.43 5.84
N VAL A 157 6.66 -20.69 4.80
CA VAL A 157 5.70 -20.07 3.87
C VAL A 157 5.94 -20.56 2.46
N THR A 158 4.88 -20.97 1.78
CA THR A 158 4.94 -21.39 0.38
C THR A 158 4.94 -20.15 -0.51
N MET A 159 5.98 -19.99 -1.32
CA MET A 159 6.12 -18.87 -2.25
C MET A 159 6.62 -19.31 -3.61
N CYS A 160 6.14 -18.64 -4.65
CA CYS A 160 6.71 -18.74 -5.99
C CYS A 160 7.85 -17.72 -6.16
N VAL A 161 9.01 -18.17 -6.57
CA VAL A 161 10.18 -17.36 -6.91
C VAL A 161 10.35 -17.44 -8.43
N PRO A 162 9.98 -16.39 -9.21
CA PRO A 162 9.97 -16.47 -10.68
C PRO A 162 11.36 -16.71 -11.26
N GLU A 163 12.39 -16.08 -10.71
CA GLU A 163 13.78 -16.19 -11.14
C GLU A 163 14.68 -16.47 -9.94
N PRO A 164 15.84 -17.17 -10.14
CA PRO A 164 16.76 -17.43 -9.03
C PRO A 164 17.24 -16.12 -8.40
N VAL A 165 17.21 -16.04 -7.08
CA VAL A 165 17.66 -14.86 -6.31
C VAL A 165 19.00 -15.18 -5.65
N ASP A 166 20.00 -14.32 -5.85
CA ASP A 166 21.29 -14.33 -5.15
C ASP A 166 21.58 -12.91 -4.65
N ASP A 167 21.20 -12.64 -3.40
CA ASP A 167 21.42 -11.34 -2.75
C ASP A 167 22.31 -11.50 -1.51
N PRO A 168 23.64 -11.34 -1.65
CA PRO A 168 24.56 -11.44 -0.53
C PRO A 168 24.36 -10.38 0.57
N LYS A 169 23.62 -9.27 0.28
CA LYS A 169 23.33 -8.25 1.28
C LYS A 169 22.17 -8.63 2.19
N ALA A 170 21.24 -9.41 1.65
CA ALA A 170 20.13 -9.99 2.37
C ALA A 170 20.45 -11.38 2.94
N ASP A 171 21.66 -11.91 2.69
CA ASP A 171 22.07 -13.30 3.00
C ASP A 171 21.10 -14.33 2.40
N LEU A 172 20.67 -14.08 1.15
CA LEU A 172 19.62 -14.84 0.49
C LEU A 172 20.14 -15.54 -0.77
N GLN A 173 19.82 -16.82 -0.88
CA GLN A 173 19.98 -17.60 -2.10
C GLN A 173 18.77 -18.52 -2.28
N LEU A 174 18.00 -18.31 -3.35
CA LEU A 174 16.82 -19.10 -3.71
C LEU A 174 16.91 -19.56 -5.16
N ASP A 175 16.44 -20.77 -5.40
CA ASP A 175 16.23 -21.28 -6.76
C ASP A 175 14.87 -20.73 -7.29
N ALA A 176 14.68 -20.74 -8.61
CA ALA A 176 13.37 -20.44 -9.20
C ALA A 176 12.37 -21.58 -8.95
N GLY A 177 11.09 -21.22 -8.88
CA GLY A 177 9.97 -22.15 -8.72
C GLY A 177 9.28 -22.04 -7.37
N GLU A 178 8.23 -22.83 -7.21
CA GLU A 178 7.49 -22.93 -5.95
C GLU A 178 8.32 -23.64 -4.89
N GLN A 179 8.43 -23.04 -3.71
CA GLN A 179 9.20 -23.59 -2.61
C GLN A 179 8.70 -23.09 -1.26
N VAL A 180 8.94 -23.89 -0.21
CA VAL A 180 8.65 -23.50 1.17
C VAL A 180 9.86 -22.79 1.75
N LEU A 181 9.71 -21.53 2.11
CA LEU A 181 10.75 -20.71 2.72
C LEU A 181 10.70 -20.86 4.25
N ASN A 182 11.85 -21.09 4.87
CA ASN A 182 11.99 -20.99 6.32
C ASN A 182 12.13 -19.51 6.75
N GLY A 183 12.14 -19.25 8.07
CA GLY A 183 12.20 -17.91 8.62
C GLY A 183 13.33 -17.05 8.05
N SER A 184 14.56 -17.57 8.00
CA SER A 184 15.72 -16.84 7.48
C SER A 184 15.60 -16.52 5.97
N GLN A 185 15.08 -17.47 5.18
CA GLN A 185 14.86 -17.27 3.75
C GLN A 185 13.74 -16.25 3.50
N ALA A 186 12.64 -16.35 4.25
CA ALA A 186 11.53 -15.41 4.20
C ALA A 186 11.98 -13.98 4.56
N LEU A 187 12.73 -13.83 5.66
CA LEU A 187 13.31 -12.54 6.06
C LEU A 187 14.26 -12.00 4.98
N GLY A 188 15.13 -12.85 4.44
CA GLY A 188 16.04 -12.50 3.36
C GLY A 188 15.27 -11.95 2.14
N LEU A 189 14.18 -12.61 1.73
CA LEU A 189 13.34 -12.18 0.61
C LEU A 189 12.62 -10.86 0.88
N ALA A 190 12.02 -10.70 2.07
CA ALA A 190 11.36 -9.46 2.48
C ALA A 190 12.31 -8.24 2.56
N ARG A 191 13.63 -8.47 2.68
CA ARG A 191 14.68 -7.45 2.70
C ARG A 191 15.38 -7.25 1.36
N SER A 192 15.26 -8.23 0.45
CA SER A 192 15.94 -8.21 -0.84
C SER A 192 15.38 -7.12 -1.76
N ARG A 193 16.30 -6.45 -2.46
CA ARG A 193 15.99 -5.53 -3.56
C ARG A 193 16.42 -6.12 -4.90
N ALA A 194 17.06 -7.29 -4.89
CA ALA A 194 17.61 -7.92 -6.08
C ALA A 194 16.59 -8.80 -6.81
N SER A 195 15.48 -9.14 -6.14
CA SER A 195 14.44 -10.04 -6.65
C SER A 195 13.39 -9.37 -7.53
N THR A 196 13.53 -8.06 -7.81
CA THR A 196 12.56 -7.28 -8.59
C THR A 196 13.23 -6.64 -9.79
N GLU A 197 12.53 -6.54 -10.91
CA GLU A 197 13.03 -6.01 -12.18
C GLU A 197 13.64 -4.60 -12.06
N HIS A 198 13.21 -3.81 -11.07
CA HIS A 198 13.62 -2.41 -10.91
C HIS A 198 14.67 -2.17 -9.82
N GLY A 199 14.99 -3.15 -8.96
CA GLY A 199 15.98 -2.98 -7.87
C GLY A 199 15.67 -1.82 -6.90
N SER A 200 14.45 -1.33 -6.91
CA SER A 200 13.96 -0.15 -6.18
C SER A 200 13.42 -0.51 -4.80
N ASP A 201 13.08 0.51 -4.02
CA ASP A 201 12.39 0.34 -2.73
C ASP A 201 10.96 -0.19 -2.94
N LEU A 202 10.33 0.08 -4.09
CA LEU A 202 9.02 -0.46 -4.49
C LEU A 202 9.06 -1.98 -4.59
N GLY A 203 10.03 -2.56 -5.26
CA GLY A 203 10.17 -4.01 -5.33
C GLY A 203 10.36 -4.69 -3.96
N ARG A 204 10.92 -4.00 -2.97
CA ARG A 204 10.95 -4.50 -1.60
C ARG A 204 9.54 -4.51 -0.98
N ILE A 205 8.73 -3.48 -1.25
CA ILE A 205 7.34 -3.40 -0.79
C ILE A 205 6.52 -4.54 -1.37
N GLU A 206 6.63 -4.82 -2.67
CA GLU A 206 5.99 -5.96 -3.34
C GLU A 206 6.37 -7.29 -2.67
N ASN A 207 7.66 -7.53 -2.41
CA ASN A 207 8.09 -8.73 -1.69
C ASN A 207 7.49 -8.83 -0.29
N GLN A 208 7.36 -7.71 0.42
CA GLN A 208 6.74 -7.67 1.74
C GLN A 208 5.25 -7.98 1.66
N GLN A 209 4.52 -7.43 0.69
CA GLN A 209 3.10 -7.72 0.46
C GLN A 209 2.88 -9.19 0.12
N ARG A 210 3.62 -9.74 -0.85
CA ARG A 210 3.59 -11.16 -1.22
C ARG A 210 3.91 -12.07 -0.03
N MET A 211 4.88 -11.69 0.80
CA MET A 211 5.22 -12.42 2.01
C MET A 211 4.07 -12.43 3.01
N ILE A 212 3.44 -11.29 3.27
CA ILE A 212 2.28 -11.19 4.16
C ILE A 212 1.12 -12.04 3.62
N GLY A 213 0.81 -11.95 2.33
CA GLY A 213 -0.20 -12.79 1.69
C GLY A 213 0.08 -14.29 1.85
N ALA A 214 1.34 -14.71 1.68
CA ALA A 214 1.74 -16.10 1.88
C ALA A 214 1.59 -16.56 3.35
N ILE A 215 1.97 -15.72 4.32
CA ILE A 215 1.77 -15.98 5.75
C ILE A 215 0.28 -16.16 6.07
N LEU A 216 -0.56 -15.27 5.56
CA LEU A 216 -2.00 -15.31 5.81
C LEU A 216 -2.65 -16.56 5.20
N ARG A 217 -2.27 -16.96 3.99
CA ARG A 217 -2.70 -18.23 3.41
C ARG A 217 -2.32 -19.42 4.29
N GLU A 218 -1.06 -19.49 4.72
CA GLU A 218 -0.59 -20.58 5.57
C GLU A 218 -1.33 -20.65 6.91
N VAL A 219 -1.64 -19.50 7.51
CA VAL A 219 -2.38 -19.41 8.78
C VAL A 219 -3.86 -19.74 8.60
N THR A 220 -4.52 -19.26 7.53
CA THR A 220 -5.96 -19.43 7.31
C THR A 220 -6.32 -20.78 6.71
N GLU A 221 -5.55 -21.28 5.75
CA GLU A 221 -5.78 -22.57 5.10
C GLU A 221 -5.20 -23.75 5.89
N GLY A 222 -4.23 -23.46 6.77
CA GLY A 222 -3.61 -24.46 7.64
C GLY A 222 -4.48 -24.91 8.80
N ASP A 223 -3.98 -25.91 9.57
CA ASP A 223 -4.68 -26.40 10.77
C ASP A 223 -4.57 -25.44 11.98
N ILE A 224 -3.93 -24.26 11.83
CA ILE A 224 -3.61 -23.34 12.93
C ILE A 224 -4.92 -22.80 13.53
N LEU A 225 -5.78 -22.22 12.71
CA LEU A 225 -7.02 -21.63 13.18
C LEU A 225 -8.12 -22.66 13.50
N THR A 226 -8.03 -23.88 12.98
CA THR A 226 -9.08 -24.92 13.14
C THR A 226 -8.93 -25.72 14.40
N SER A 227 -7.70 -25.83 14.95
CA SER A 227 -7.38 -26.60 16.17
C SER A 227 -7.09 -25.68 17.34
N PRO A 228 -7.92 -25.69 18.42
CA PRO A 228 -7.69 -24.83 19.58
C PRO A 228 -6.29 -24.99 20.23
N SER A 229 -5.75 -26.22 20.24
CA SER A 229 -4.42 -26.45 20.79
C SER A 229 -3.31 -25.94 19.88
N THR A 230 -3.47 -26.02 18.57
CA THR A 230 -2.51 -25.48 17.59
C THR A 230 -2.54 -23.95 17.62
N LEU A 231 -3.73 -23.35 17.68
CA LEU A 231 -3.90 -21.91 17.82
C LEU A 231 -3.23 -21.37 19.11
N LEU A 232 -3.44 -22.03 20.25
CA LEU A 232 -2.81 -21.60 21.50
C LEU A 232 -1.29 -21.71 21.44
N ASN A 233 -0.74 -22.78 20.87
CA ASN A 233 0.71 -22.92 20.70
C ASN A 233 1.28 -21.90 19.73
N PHE A 234 0.54 -21.58 18.67
CA PHE A 234 0.91 -20.53 17.72
C PHE A 234 0.93 -19.17 18.41
N LEU A 235 -0.14 -18.81 19.14
CA LEU A 235 -0.20 -17.54 19.87
C LEU A 235 0.92 -17.44 20.92
N ASP A 236 1.21 -18.51 21.65
CA ASP A 236 2.33 -18.56 22.61
C ASP A 236 3.68 -18.25 21.93
N SER A 237 3.94 -18.86 20.78
CA SER A 237 5.18 -18.63 20.04
C SER A 237 5.26 -17.23 19.42
N VAL A 238 4.13 -16.72 18.91
CA VAL A 238 4.06 -15.38 18.31
C VAL A 238 4.22 -14.30 19.38
N THR A 239 3.59 -14.46 20.54
CA THR A 239 3.66 -13.47 21.63
C THR A 239 5.06 -13.37 22.24
N ASP A 240 5.84 -14.45 22.23
CA ASP A 240 7.26 -14.41 22.64
C ASP A 240 8.16 -13.65 21.64
N SER A 241 7.64 -13.38 20.45
CA SER A 241 8.38 -12.85 19.31
C SER A 241 7.97 -11.42 18.93
N MET A 242 7.11 -10.78 19.72
CA MET A 242 6.60 -9.44 19.46
C MET A 242 6.43 -8.61 20.73
N VAL A 243 6.34 -7.29 20.54
CA VAL A 243 5.94 -6.34 21.59
C VAL A 243 4.63 -5.70 21.18
N THR A 244 3.66 -5.65 22.11
CA THR A 244 2.32 -5.12 21.83
C THR A 244 1.97 -3.97 22.79
N ASP A 245 0.88 -3.26 22.48
CA ASP A 245 0.23 -2.42 23.49
C ASP A 245 -0.42 -3.29 24.60
N GLU A 246 -0.68 -2.70 25.76
CA GLU A 246 -1.28 -3.40 26.89
C GLU A 246 -2.73 -3.85 26.66
N GLU A 247 -3.43 -3.28 25.68
CA GLU A 247 -4.84 -3.57 25.38
C GLU A 247 -4.98 -4.77 24.45
N LEU A 248 -3.94 -5.12 23.67
CA LEU A 248 -3.90 -6.33 22.85
C LEU A 248 -3.70 -7.57 23.70
N THR A 249 -4.70 -7.92 24.48
CA THR A 249 -4.67 -9.08 25.37
C THR A 249 -4.80 -10.40 24.60
N LEU A 250 -4.43 -11.52 25.23
CA LEU A 250 -4.65 -12.85 24.64
C LEU A 250 -6.12 -13.11 24.27
N GLU A 251 -7.07 -12.55 25.02
CA GLU A 251 -8.51 -12.66 24.72
C GLU A 251 -8.83 -11.94 23.40
N VAL A 252 -8.34 -10.71 23.22
CA VAL A 252 -8.49 -9.95 21.98
C VAL A 252 -7.81 -10.66 20.80
N MET A 253 -6.60 -11.17 20.99
CA MET A 253 -5.90 -11.94 19.94
C MET A 253 -6.67 -13.21 19.55
N MET A 254 -7.29 -13.89 20.49
CA MET A 254 -8.12 -15.05 20.19
C MET A 254 -9.40 -14.68 19.46
N ASP A 255 -10.03 -13.56 19.82
CA ASP A 255 -11.22 -13.06 19.13
C ASP A 255 -10.91 -12.65 17.69
N LEU A 256 -9.79 -11.94 17.47
CA LEU A 256 -9.27 -11.62 16.14
C LEU A 256 -8.93 -12.88 15.33
N ALA A 257 -8.26 -13.86 15.95
CA ALA A 257 -7.96 -15.14 15.28
C ALA A 257 -9.22 -15.92 14.89
N VAL A 258 -10.28 -15.81 15.68
CA VAL A 258 -11.59 -16.41 15.33
C VAL A 258 -12.25 -15.65 14.18
N ALA A 259 -12.20 -14.32 14.19
CA ALA A 259 -12.69 -13.50 13.08
C ALA A 259 -11.95 -13.80 11.77
N MET A 260 -10.64 -13.97 11.83
CA MET A 260 -9.81 -14.35 10.68
C MET A 260 -10.16 -15.70 10.03
N ARG A 261 -10.89 -16.57 10.73
CA ARG A 261 -11.37 -17.85 10.15
C ARG A 261 -12.47 -17.68 9.11
N GLU A 262 -13.17 -16.57 9.16
CA GLU A 262 -14.28 -16.25 8.25
C GLU A 262 -13.84 -15.25 7.16
N VAL A 263 -12.55 -14.84 7.19
CA VAL A 263 -11.97 -13.96 6.18
C VAL A 263 -11.85 -14.69 4.85
N ASP A 264 -12.33 -14.06 3.83
CA ASP A 264 -12.15 -14.46 2.44
C ASP A 264 -10.87 -13.86 1.90
N LEU A 265 -9.92 -14.73 1.50
CA LEU A 265 -8.64 -14.27 0.96
C LEU A 265 -8.80 -13.51 -0.37
N GLU A 266 -9.89 -13.75 -1.12
CA GLU A 266 -10.22 -13.00 -2.34
C GLU A 266 -10.66 -11.57 -2.02
N ARG A 267 -11.07 -11.30 -0.78
CA ARG A 267 -11.48 -9.97 -0.27
C ARG A 267 -10.39 -9.31 0.58
N MET A 268 -9.19 -9.80 0.48
CA MET A 268 -8.03 -9.27 1.19
C MET A 268 -7.25 -8.35 0.26
N ASN A 269 -7.28 -7.07 0.56
CA ASN A 269 -6.62 -6.03 -0.21
C ASN A 269 -5.30 -5.59 0.43
N MET A 270 -4.25 -5.51 -0.36
CA MET A 270 -2.95 -4.99 0.07
C MET A 270 -2.56 -3.83 -0.86
N VAL A 271 -2.50 -2.63 -0.30
CA VAL A 271 -2.20 -1.43 -1.07
C VAL A 271 -1.04 -0.67 -0.43
N THR A 272 -0.31 0.07 -1.22
CA THR A 272 0.64 1.08 -0.72
C THR A 272 -0.04 2.44 -0.82
N VAL A 273 0.04 3.26 0.24
CA VAL A 273 -0.50 4.62 0.17
C VAL A 273 0.13 5.36 -1.01
N PRO A 274 -0.68 6.04 -1.85
CA PRO A 274 -0.17 6.81 -2.99
C PRO A 274 0.85 7.85 -2.57
N VAL A 275 2.03 7.82 -3.19
CA VAL A 275 3.12 8.75 -2.88
C VAL A 275 3.78 9.27 -4.15
N MET A 276 4.37 10.44 -4.04
CA MET A 276 5.18 11.06 -5.08
C MET A 276 6.54 11.46 -4.53
N ASP A 277 7.51 11.68 -5.41
CA ASP A 277 8.84 12.12 -5.02
C ASP A 277 8.81 13.44 -4.25
N HIS A 278 9.58 13.51 -3.16
CA HIS A 278 9.70 14.75 -2.40
C HIS A 278 10.38 15.85 -3.24
N PRO A 279 9.82 17.08 -3.31
CA PRO A 279 10.26 18.13 -4.25
C PRO A 279 11.75 18.52 -4.18
N THR A 280 12.44 18.25 -3.07
CA THR A 280 13.82 18.67 -2.84
C THR A 280 14.78 17.55 -2.43
N ASP A 281 14.29 16.35 -2.17
CA ASP A 281 15.12 15.20 -1.75
C ASP A 281 14.66 13.92 -2.44
N PRO A 282 15.37 13.44 -3.47
CA PRO A 282 14.96 12.28 -4.27
C PRO A 282 14.98 10.94 -3.52
N ASN A 283 15.45 10.93 -2.26
CA ASN A 283 15.42 9.73 -1.40
C ASN A 283 14.24 9.74 -0.44
N ARG A 284 13.26 10.61 -0.64
CA ARG A 284 12.09 10.75 0.20
C ARG A 284 10.84 10.85 -0.65
N VAL A 285 9.72 10.54 -0.06
CA VAL A 285 8.40 10.65 -0.68
C VAL A 285 7.46 11.48 0.18
N VAL A 286 6.41 12.02 -0.44
CA VAL A 286 5.29 12.70 0.19
C VAL A 286 4.00 12.07 -0.31
N LEU A 287 2.89 12.24 0.42
CA LEU A 287 1.58 11.76 -0.02
C LEU A 287 1.20 12.40 -1.36
N GLN A 288 0.66 11.62 -2.27
CA GLN A 288 0.09 12.07 -3.53
C GLN A 288 -1.38 12.38 -3.31
N GLU A 289 -1.68 13.65 -3.12
CA GLU A 289 -3.04 14.12 -2.96
C GLU A 289 -3.71 14.38 -4.34
N PRO A 290 -5.03 14.07 -4.50
CA PRO A 290 -6.00 13.65 -3.47
C PRO A 290 -6.05 12.13 -3.22
N ALA A 291 -5.48 11.29 -4.09
CA ALA A 291 -5.60 9.83 -4.03
C ALA A 291 -5.21 9.22 -2.67
N ALA A 292 -4.15 9.74 -2.03
CA ALA A 292 -3.75 9.27 -0.72
C ALA A 292 -4.83 9.55 0.35
N GLN A 293 -5.44 10.74 0.31
CA GLN A 293 -6.48 11.11 1.25
C GLN A 293 -7.72 10.22 1.09
N GLU A 294 -8.14 9.97 -0.14
CA GLU A 294 -9.33 9.18 -0.47
C GLU A 294 -9.17 7.71 -0.07
N LEU A 295 -8.00 7.10 -0.35
CA LEU A 295 -7.67 5.78 0.16
C LEU A 295 -7.75 5.71 1.69
N LEU A 296 -7.14 6.66 2.37
CA LEU A 296 -7.09 6.66 3.83
C LEU A 296 -8.46 6.92 4.46
N GLU A 297 -9.31 7.75 3.84
CA GLU A 297 -10.69 7.98 4.26
C GLU A 297 -11.54 6.71 4.10
N SER A 298 -11.40 5.96 2.99
CA SER A 298 -12.09 4.67 2.79
C SER A 298 -11.65 3.64 3.82
N VAL A 299 -10.35 3.53 4.09
CA VAL A 299 -9.84 2.61 5.13
C VAL A 299 -10.33 3.02 6.52
N ALA A 300 -10.34 4.30 6.85
CA ALA A 300 -10.84 4.81 8.13
C ALA A 300 -12.34 4.55 8.32
N ALA A 301 -13.11 4.54 7.24
CA ALA A 301 -14.54 4.23 7.23
C ALA A 301 -14.83 2.72 7.23
N GLY A 302 -13.85 1.86 6.97
CA GLY A 302 -14.03 0.43 6.78
C GLY A 302 -14.73 0.10 5.45
N GLU A 303 -14.61 0.96 4.47
CA GLU A 303 -15.18 0.74 3.14
C GLU A 303 -14.29 -0.25 2.36
N ALA A 304 -14.94 -1.14 1.59
CA ALA A 304 -14.19 -2.03 0.71
C ALA A 304 -13.49 -1.18 -0.35
N LEU A 305 -12.19 -1.41 -0.54
CA LEU A 305 -11.50 -0.82 -1.67
C LEU A 305 -12.09 -1.38 -2.97
N PRO A 306 -12.09 -0.59 -4.06
CA PRO A 306 -12.46 -1.10 -5.37
C PRO A 306 -11.64 -2.35 -5.68
N GLU A 307 -12.30 -3.43 -6.04
CA GLU A 307 -11.62 -4.60 -6.58
C GLU A 307 -11.07 -4.17 -7.95
N GLU A 308 -9.77 -4.32 -8.19
CA GLU A 308 -9.30 -4.37 -9.57
C GLU A 308 -10.01 -5.59 -10.19
N ASP A 309 -10.97 -5.33 -11.05
CA ASP A 309 -11.54 -6.34 -11.93
C ASP A 309 -10.39 -6.88 -12.79
N GLY A 310 -9.67 -7.85 -12.24
CA GLY A 310 -8.79 -8.70 -13.02
C GLY A 310 -9.61 -9.33 -14.11
N ASP A 311 -9.36 -8.95 -15.36
CA ASP A 311 -10.09 -9.38 -16.53
C ASP A 311 -11.62 -9.15 -16.40
N GLY A 312 -12.04 -7.89 -16.47
CA GLY A 312 -13.44 -7.58 -16.77
C GLY A 312 -13.85 -8.37 -18.01
N GLU A 313 -14.61 -9.45 -17.83
CA GLU A 313 -15.53 -9.89 -18.84
C GLU A 313 -16.44 -8.68 -19.11
N THR A 314 -16.01 -7.86 -20.02
CA THR A 314 -16.84 -6.81 -20.60
C THR A 314 -18.12 -7.47 -21.06
N ASP A 315 -19.22 -7.14 -20.36
CA ASP A 315 -20.56 -7.40 -20.88
C ASP A 315 -20.57 -6.88 -22.33
N ASP A 316 -20.73 -7.79 -23.30
CA ASP A 316 -20.79 -7.51 -24.74
C ASP A 316 -21.76 -6.37 -25.05
N GLY A 317 -21.30 -5.12 -25.08
CA GLY A 317 -22.18 -4.00 -25.27
C GLY A 317 -21.58 -2.68 -25.76
N ASP A 318 -20.28 -2.51 -25.90
CA ASP A 318 -19.68 -1.47 -26.79
C ASP A 318 -18.16 -1.74 -26.86
N ALA A 319 -17.64 -1.91 -28.08
CA ALA A 319 -16.23 -2.17 -28.31
C ALA A 319 -15.43 -0.91 -27.96
N GLU A 320 -14.80 -0.90 -26.81
CA GLU A 320 -13.90 0.17 -26.36
C GLU A 320 -12.70 0.27 -27.33
N VAL A 321 -12.45 1.47 -27.85
CA VAL A 321 -11.40 1.73 -28.83
C VAL A 321 -10.03 1.65 -28.13
N ALA A 322 -9.15 0.74 -28.60
CA ALA A 322 -7.80 0.65 -28.05
C ALA A 322 -6.91 1.81 -28.54
N PRO A 323 -6.02 2.37 -27.69
CA PRO A 323 -5.12 3.48 -28.06
C PRO A 323 -4.28 3.21 -29.30
N GLU A 324 -3.85 1.97 -29.52
CA GLU A 324 -3.10 1.55 -30.70
C GLU A 324 -3.88 1.63 -32.03
N GLU A 325 -5.20 1.72 -31.97
CA GLU A 325 -6.06 1.90 -33.14
C GLU A 325 -6.20 3.37 -33.54
N VAL A 326 -5.71 4.29 -32.69
CA VAL A 326 -5.85 5.73 -32.83
C VAL A 326 -4.61 6.36 -33.48
N SER A 327 -4.79 6.96 -34.64
CA SER A 327 -3.75 7.70 -35.38
C SER A 327 -4.03 9.20 -35.39
N LEU A 328 -3.06 10.03 -34.98
CA LEU A 328 -3.23 11.47 -34.92
C LEU A 328 -1.97 12.26 -35.26
N THR A 329 -2.17 13.52 -35.67
CA THR A 329 -1.10 14.52 -35.84
C THR A 329 -1.18 15.55 -34.72
N VAL A 330 -0.04 15.86 -34.08
CA VAL A 330 0.04 16.82 -32.97
C VAL A 330 0.50 18.18 -33.52
N LEU A 331 -0.32 19.21 -33.36
CA LEU A 331 -0.10 20.55 -33.87
C LEU A 331 0.01 21.57 -32.72
N ASN A 332 1.11 22.31 -32.69
CA ASN A 332 1.41 23.29 -31.65
C ASN A 332 0.98 24.69 -32.02
N ASN A 333 -0.06 25.22 -31.35
CA ASN A 333 -0.50 26.62 -31.48
C ASN A 333 -0.14 27.48 -30.26
N THR A 334 0.61 26.96 -29.30
CA THR A 334 0.98 27.66 -28.05
C THR A 334 2.12 28.66 -28.23
N GLY A 335 2.93 28.50 -29.30
CA GLY A 335 4.14 29.27 -29.52
C GLY A 335 5.34 28.84 -28.68
N GLN A 336 5.26 27.75 -27.95
CA GLN A 336 6.40 27.15 -27.22
C GLN A 336 7.17 26.22 -28.15
N ASP A 337 8.47 26.44 -28.33
CA ASP A 337 9.30 25.60 -29.20
C ASP A 337 9.46 24.18 -28.61
N GLY A 338 9.25 23.15 -29.43
CA GLY A 338 9.49 21.75 -29.10
C GLY A 338 8.31 21.02 -28.43
N LEU A 339 7.24 21.73 -28.02
CA LEU A 339 6.14 21.17 -27.27
C LEU A 339 5.39 20.04 -28.01
N ALA A 340 5.20 20.15 -29.34
CA ALA A 340 4.58 19.09 -30.13
C ALA A 340 5.35 17.76 -30.08
N THR A 341 6.68 17.80 -30.02
CA THR A 341 7.52 16.60 -29.91
C THR A 341 7.49 16.01 -28.50
N GLU A 342 7.34 16.84 -27.48
CA GLU A 342 7.15 16.39 -26.10
C GLU A 342 5.81 15.65 -25.97
N VAL A 343 4.72 16.24 -26.47
CA VAL A 343 3.39 15.62 -26.48
C VAL A 343 3.35 14.34 -27.34
N GLU A 344 4.03 14.32 -28.50
CA GLU A 344 4.23 13.10 -29.28
C GLU A 344 4.84 11.97 -28.44
N THR A 345 5.86 12.29 -27.66
CA THR A 345 6.56 11.28 -26.83
C THR A 345 5.62 10.72 -25.76
N LEU A 346 4.87 11.59 -25.09
CA LEU A 346 3.93 11.20 -24.04
C LEU A 346 2.76 10.38 -24.62
N LEU A 347 2.12 10.82 -25.70
CA LEU A 347 1.02 10.07 -26.32
C LEU A 347 1.46 8.71 -26.89
N ASN A 348 2.67 8.62 -27.44
CA ASN A 348 3.20 7.33 -27.86
C ASN A 348 3.49 6.39 -26.67
N ALA A 349 3.79 6.92 -25.49
CA ALA A 349 3.94 6.13 -24.27
C ALA A 349 2.60 5.56 -23.79
N GLU A 350 1.50 6.28 -24.01
CA GLU A 350 0.12 5.84 -23.76
C GLU A 350 -0.45 4.90 -24.84
N GLY A 351 0.36 4.49 -25.80
CA GLY A 351 -0.04 3.55 -26.85
C GLY A 351 -0.64 4.19 -28.11
N PHE A 352 -0.87 5.50 -28.16
CA PHE A 352 -1.36 6.17 -29.36
C PHE A 352 -0.33 6.18 -30.49
N THR A 353 -0.79 6.27 -31.76
CA THR A 353 0.11 6.39 -32.88
C THR A 353 0.16 7.84 -33.40
N VAL A 354 1.21 8.60 -33.02
CA VAL A 354 1.44 9.95 -33.55
C VAL A 354 2.18 9.87 -34.87
N VAL A 355 1.48 10.21 -35.96
CA VAL A 355 1.99 10.12 -37.36
C VAL A 355 2.74 11.36 -37.79
N GLY A 356 2.66 12.47 -37.04
CA GLY A 356 3.38 13.69 -37.38
C GLY A 356 3.22 14.80 -36.35
N THR A 357 4.17 15.74 -36.34
CA THR A 357 4.12 16.94 -35.48
C THR A 357 4.35 18.21 -36.32
N GLY A 358 3.74 19.32 -35.90
CA GLY A 358 3.88 20.58 -36.64
C GLY A 358 3.21 21.78 -35.98
N ASN A 359 2.93 22.80 -36.79
CA ASN A 359 2.12 23.95 -36.39
C ASN A 359 0.87 24.02 -37.27
N PRO A 360 -0.28 24.44 -36.74
CA PRO A 360 -1.51 24.47 -37.51
C PRO A 360 -1.45 25.54 -38.60
N GLU A 361 -1.90 25.18 -39.82
CA GLU A 361 -1.95 26.13 -40.98
C GLU A 361 -3.29 26.88 -41.03
N THR A 362 -4.38 26.26 -40.61
CA THR A 362 -5.74 26.76 -40.77
C THR A 362 -6.61 26.79 -39.52
N ARG A 363 -6.35 25.90 -38.57
CA ARG A 363 -7.09 25.82 -37.30
C ARG A 363 -6.15 26.18 -36.15
N ALA A 364 -6.39 27.30 -35.54
CA ALA A 364 -5.59 27.83 -34.45
C ALA A 364 -6.50 28.17 -33.27
N PRO A 365 -7.02 27.19 -32.56
CA PRO A 365 -7.94 27.40 -31.44
C PRO A 365 -7.23 28.02 -30.25
N ASP A 366 -8.00 28.72 -29.40
CA ASP A 366 -7.51 29.22 -28.10
C ASP A 366 -7.42 28.10 -27.05
N GLU A 367 -8.32 27.11 -27.12
CA GLU A 367 -8.38 25.93 -26.28
C GLU A 367 -7.88 24.69 -27.01
N THR A 368 -7.25 23.76 -26.31
CA THR A 368 -6.80 22.50 -26.91
C THR A 368 -7.99 21.75 -27.51
N THR A 369 -7.85 21.32 -28.75
CA THR A 369 -8.96 20.72 -29.51
C THR A 369 -8.48 19.53 -30.34
N VAL A 370 -9.22 18.42 -30.21
CA VAL A 370 -9.06 17.22 -31.06
C VAL A 370 -10.06 17.30 -32.22
N TYR A 371 -9.57 17.49 -33.42
CA TYR A 371 -10.39 17.48 -34.63
C TYR A 371 -10.46 16.08 -35.19
N HIS A 372 -11.68 15.62 -35.53
CA HIS A 372 -11.94 14.27 -36.01
C HIS A 372 -12.97 14.21 -37.13
N ALA A 373 -12.96 13.15 -37.94
CA ALA A 373 -14.01 12.85 -38.89
C ALA A 373 -15.27 12.30 -38.16
N PRO A 374 -16.48 12.33 -38.77
CA PRO A 374 -17.71 11.87 -38.08
C PRO A 374 -17.69 10.44 -37.55
N GLU A 375 -16.90 9.56 -38.18
CA GLU A 375 -16.76 8.17 -37.76
C GLU A 375 -15.65 7.94 -36.73
N GLN A 376 -14.99 8.97 -36.21
CA GLN A 376 -13.85 8.91 -35.30
C GLN A 376 -14.17 9.59 -33.96
N GLU A 377 -15.43 9.80 -33.60
CA GLU A 377 -15.85 10.49 -32.36
C GLU A 377 -15.30 9.78 -31.13
N GLU A 378 -15.50 8.47 -31.03
CA GLU A 378 -14.99 7.65 -29.92
C GLU A 378 -13.44 7.68 -29.79
N HIS A 379 -12.74 7.68 -30.94
CA HIS A 379 -11.28 7.82 -30.97
C HIS A 379 -10.82 9.21 -30.51
N ALA A 380 -11.59 10.26 -30.86
CA ALA A 380 -11.26 11.63 -30.46
C ALA A 380 -11.54 11.87 -28.97
N GLU A 381 -12.57 11.26 -28.42
CA GLU A 381 -12.87 11.28 -26.99
C GLU A 381 -11.76 10.59 -26.20
N LEU A 382 -11.26 9.44 -26.67
CA LEU A 382 -10.13 8.76 -26.07
C LEU A 382 -8.84 9.61 -26.09
N VAL A 383 -8.55 10.36 -27.16
CA VAL A 383 -7.42 11.30 -27.18
C VAL A 383 -7.65 12.47 -26.23
N ALA A 384 -8.88 12.99 -26.16
CA ALA A 384 -9.22 14.10 -25.29
C ALA A 384 -9.11 13.71 -23.81
N SER A 385 -9.48 12.48 -23.46
CA SER A 385 -9.34 11.94 -22.10
C SER A 385 -7.89 11.80 -21.63
N ALA A 386 -6.94 11.61 -22.53
CA ALA A 386 -5.52 11.59 -22.20
C ALA A 386 -4.91 12.98 -21.89
N LEU A 387 -5.71 14.05 -21.86
CA LEU A 387 -5.26 15.43 -21.70
C LEU A 387 -6.01 16.09 -20.52
N THR A 388 -5.33 16.91 -19.72
CA THR A 388 -5.95 17.62 -18.57
C THR A 388 -7.12 18.51 -18.98
N SER A 389 -7.07 19.11 -20.18
CA SER A 389 -8.18 19.85 -20.77
C SER A 389 -8.11 19.77 -22.29
N ALA A 390 -9.12 19.19 -22.90
CA ALA A 390 -9.26 19.16 -24.36
C ALA A 390 -10.76 19.05 -24.70
N ARG A 391 -11.11 19.50 -25.88
CA ARG A 391 -12.45 19.27 -26.42
C ARG A 391 -12.35 18.60 -27.79
N THR A 392 -13.39 17.91 -28.18
CA THR A 392 -13.51 17.31 -29.51
C THR A 392 -14.30 18.25 -30.47
N GLU A 393 -13.97 18.26 -31.75
CA GLU A 393 -14.70 18.98 -32.77
C GLU A 393 -14.74 18.20 -34.10
N GLU A 394 -15.96 17.89 -34.56
CA GLU A 394 -16.19 17.17 -35.81
C GLU A 394 -15.85 18.02 -37.04
N VAL A 395 -15.05 17.46 -37.92
CA VAL A 395 -14.69 18.07 -39.21
C VAL A 395 -14.96 17.09 -40.35
N PRO A 396 -16.07 17.24 -41.12
CA PRO A 396 -16.51 16.24 -42.09
C PRO A 396 -15.52 15.94 -43.24
N ASP A 397 -14.61 16.85 -43.53
CA ASP A 397 -13.59 16.72 -44.58
C ASP A 397 -12.18 16.54 -44.02
N LEU A 398 -12.04 16.12 -42.73
CA LEU A 398 -10.76 15.74 -42.12
C LEU A 398 -10.29 14.42 -42.77
N GLY A 399 -9.00 14.27 -42.96
CA GLY A 399 -8.43 13.04 -43.51
C GLY A 399 -8.63 11.80 -42.62
N GLU A 400 -7.84 10.77 -42.90
CA GLU A 400 -7.89 9.53 -42.11
C GLU A 400 -7.28 9.72 -40.71
N ASP A 401 -6.36 10.68 -40.53
CA ASP A 401 -5.69 10.97 -39.27
C ASP A 401 -6.37 12.15 -38.56
N MET A 402 -6.58 12.04 -37.27
CA MET A 402 -7.07 13.12 -36.42
C MET A 402 -6.00 14.19 -36.20
N GLU A 403 -6.41 15.41 -35.86
CA GLU A 403 -5.51 16.52 -35.53
C GLU A 403 -5.72 16.96 -34.07
N LEU A 404 -4.75 16.72 -33.21
CA LEU A 404 -4.68 17.36 -31.88
C LEU A 404 -4.01 18.72 -32.05
N VAL A 405 -4.74 19.81 -31.82
CA VAL A 405 -4.21 21.17 -31.87
C VAL A 405 -4.14 21.74 -30.46
N MET A 406 -2.94 21.92 -29.96
CA MET A 406 -2.71 22.50 -28.62
C MET A 406 -3.08 23.98 -28.62
N GLY A 407 -3.96 24.40 -27.71
CA GLY A 407 -4.55 25.74 -27.67
C GLY A 407 -3.55 26.82 -27.27
N ALA A 408 -3.75 28.02 -27.82
CA ALA A 408 -2.87 29.16 -27.59
C ALA A 408 -3.02 29.75 -26.17
N ALA A 409 -4.19 29.66 -25.56
CA ALA A 409 -4.52 30.22 -24.27
C ALA A 409 -4.60 29.16 -23.17
N ASP A 410 -5.04 27.97 -23.52
CA ASP A 410 -5.19 26.83 -22.61
C ASP A 410 -4.74 25.57 -23.30
N TRP A 411 -3.57 25.08 -22.87
CA TRP A 411 -3.11 23.75 -23.23
C TRP A 411 -2.89 22.96 -21.95
N GLY A 412 -3.59 21.85 -21.83
CA GLY A 412 -3.40 20.91 -20.72
C GLY A 412 -2.28 19.92 -21.03
N PRO A 413 -1.41 19.59 -20.06
CA PRO A 413 -0.44 18.51 -20.23
C PRO A 413 -1.14 17.18 -20.49
N VAL A 414 -0.42 16.23 -21.09
CA VAL A 414 -0.84 14.83 -21.19
C VAL A 414 -0.80 14.25 -19.78
N VAL A 415 -1.92 13.71 -19.31
CA VAL A 415 -2.06 13.08 -18.01
C VAL A 415 -2.09 11.56 -18.09
N GLY A 416 -2.18 11.01 -19.31
CA GLY A 416 -2.34 9.58 -19.56
C GLY A 416 -3.81 9.16 -19.59
N LEU A 417 -4.04 7.95 -20.09
CA LEU A 417 -5.39 7.37 -20.12
C LEU A 417 -5.87 6.94 -18.73
N ASP A 418 -4.96 6.77 -17.79
CA ASP A 418 -5.24 6.43 -16.39
C ASP A 418 -5.68 7.65 -15.56
N GLY A 419 -5.86 8.83 -16.16
CA GLY A 419 -6.03 10.12 -15.46
C GLY A 419 -7.34 10.86 -15.63
N GLN A 420 -8.34 10.34 -16.33
CA GLN A 420 -9.62 11.06 -16.46
C GLN A 420 -10.84 10.17 -16.57
N ASP A 421 -11.51 10.00 -15.45
CA ASP A 421 -12.94 9.79 -15.38
C ASP A 421 -13.55 10.66 -14.28
N ASP A 422 -13.81 11.94 -14.62
CA ASP A 422 -14.47 12.92 -13.73
C ASP A 422 -15.99 12.90 -13.98
N ASP A 423 -16.62 11.73 -13.86
CA ASP A 423 -18.07 11.55 -13.70
C ASP A 423 -18.40 10.56 -12.57
N GLY A 424 -17.75 10.71 -11.42
CA GLY A 424 -18.00 9.93 -10.21
C GLY A 424 -17.17 8.67 -10.14
N GLU A 425 -16.04 8.60 -10.84
CA GLU A 425 -15.09 7.51 -10.72
C GLU A 425 -14.34 7.58 -9.41
N ASP A 426 -14.14 6.39 -8.92
CA ASP A 426 -13.42 6.10 -7.70
C ASP A 426 -11.94 6.50 -7.89
N PRO A 427 -11.46 7.53 -7.18
CA PRO A 427 -10.07 7.97 -7.26
C PRO A 427 -9.07 6.92 -6.74
N LEU A 428 -9.58 5.78 -6.29
CA LEU A 428 -8.84 4.60 -5.89
C LEU A 428 -8.68 3.60 -7.07
N ALA A 429 -9.36 3.82 -8.22
CA ALA A 429 -9.11 3.06 -9.43
C ALA A 429 -7.69 3.35 -9.94
N GLY A 430 -6.86 2.31 -10.09
CA GLY A 430 -5.44 2.44 -10.49
C GLY A 430 -4.46 2.50 -9.32
N LEU A 431 -4.89 2.30 -8.07
CA LEU A 431 -3.95 1.94 -7.01
C LEU A 431 -3.44 0.53 -7.30
N ASP A 432 -2.10 0.38 -7.43
CA ASP A 432 -1.44 -0.93 -7.45
C ASP A 432 -1.73 -1.69 -6.13
N GLY A 433 -2.96 -2.19 -6.01
CA GLY A 433 -3.43 -3.04 -4.93
C GLY A 433 -3.34 -4.48 -5.39
N THR A 434 -2.69 -5.33 -4.60
CA THR A 434 -2.70 -6.77 -4.85
C THR A 434 -3.69 -7.41 -3.89
N THR A 435 -4.58 -8.25 -4.42
CA THR A 435 -5.34 -9.16 -3.55
C THR A 435 -4.45 -10.34 -3.17
N ALA A 436 -4.60 -10.86 -1.95
CA ALA A 436 -3.82 -12.03 -1.52
C ALA A 436 -4.04 -13.26 -2.41
N ALA A 437 -5.15 -13.29 -3.17
CA ALA A 437 -5.48 -14.35 -4.11
C ALA A 437 -4.83 -14.17 -5.49
N THR A 438 -4.64 -12.92 -5.95
CA THR A 438 -4.11 -12.65 -7.30
C THR A 438 -2.58 -12.66 -7.37
N ASP A 439 -1.89 -12.66 -6.22
CA ASP A 439 -0.43 -12.74 -6.16
C ASP A 439 0.14 -14.16 -6.36
N GLU A 440 -0.64 -15.04 -7.01
CA GLU A 440 -0.08 -16.24 -7.63
C GLU A 440 0.77 -15.80 -8.84
N VAL A 441 1.98 -15.31 -8.56
CA VAL A 441 2.99 -15.31 -9.62
C VAL A 441 3.06 -16.75 -10.10
N SER A 442 2.51 -16.99 -11.29
CA SER A 442 2.56 -18.31 -11.90
C SER A 442 4.01 -18.76 -11.95
N CYS A 443 4.33 -19.86 -11.30
CA CYS A 443 5.61 -20.53 -11.43
C CYS A 443 5.68 -21.37 -12.72
N ASP A 444 4.63 -21.33 -13.57
CA ASP A 444 4.53 -22.07 -14.83
C ASP A 444 5.16 -21.31 -16.01
#